data_a2ba8a1e2e95ba4f6daed7a64306e867
#
_entry.id   a2ba8a1e2e95ba4f6daed7a64306e867
#
_cell.length_a   1.000
_cell.length_b   1.000
_cell.length_c   1.000
_cell.angle_alpha   90.00
_cell.angle_beta   90.00
_cell.angle_gamma   90.00
#
_symmetry.space_group_name_H-M   'P 1'
#
loop_
_entity.id
_entity.type
_entity.pdbx_description
1 polymer ?
#
loop_
_entity_poly.entity_id
_entity_poly.type
_entity_poly.pdbx_seq_one_letter_code
_entity_poly.pdbx_strand_id
1 'polypeptide(L)'
;VTIGYLLLVASLAGFGLLGIFHKVADHPACRPRMITMLLLMWGTVFTGAYAALFDSRGLHAPGKVLVMGAVAGFMSSMALFAFQASLRFGKISTSWLVINLCVSVPMLLSILVYGEKVTVGKGVGILMVFGAIVLLWWDKKRDLERSGADRAGAGSERTEIMPAPAPPDVEVQGSVAVVDAPAAVTMAARSLWLPLILLAFLANGLAASSQKVLVEWGGGDYAWQFYVVLYAAGCLVMAAANAMQEGKPHRREVVTSAAMGVASVAGNICIVKALERVPGSVAYPVANGGSLFLVVLAGVLIFKEHVNPAGIAGIIVGIAAIVVLVLC
;
A
#
# COMPACT_ATOMS: atom_id res chain seq x y z
N VAL A 1 23.06 4.90 16.21
CA VAL A 1 22.14 5.89 15.59
C VAL A 1 22.28 5.83 14.07
N THR A 2 23.48 6.03 13.49
CA THR A 2 23.73 6.07 12.03
C THR A 2 23.21 4.81 11.28
N ILE A 3 23.47 3.62 11.84
CA ILE A 3 22.99 2.35 11.24
C ILE A 3 21.45 2.29 11.20
N GLY A 4 20.77 2.78 12.25
CA GLY A 4 19.31 2.82 12.28
C GLY A 4 18.72 3.67 11.14
N TYR A 5 19.30 4.84 10.87
CA TYR A 5 18.87 5.70 9.77
C TYR A 5 19.20 5.13 8.40
N LEU A 6 20.33 4.44 8.24
CA LEU A 6 20.64 3.72 7.00
C LEU A 6 19.61 2.61 6.72
N LEU A 7 19.20 1.88 7.75
CA LEU A 7 18.14 0.88 7.65
C LEU A 7 16.79 1.52 7.28
N LEU A 8 16.48 2.71 7.80
CA LEU A 8 15.28 3.45 7.39
C LEU A 8 15.31 3.86 5.91
N VAL A 9 16.47 4.33 5.42
CA VAL A 9 16.63 4.64 4.00
C VAL A 9 16.48 3.39 3.13
N ALA A 10 17.04 2.26 3.57
CA ALA A 10 16.86 0.98 2.88
C ALA A 10 15.38 0.52 2.91
N SER A 11 14.68 0.70 4.03
CA SER A 11 13.25 0.41 4.15
C SER A 11 12.41 1.29 3.24
N LEU A 12 12.68 2.60 3.23
CA LEU A 12 12.05 3.57 2.33
C LEU A 12 12.24 3.18 0.86
N ALA A 13 13.46 2.78 0.48
CA ALA A 13 13.76 2.32 -0.87
C ALA A 13 12.99 1.02 -1.20
N GLY A 14 12.95 0.06 -0.28
CA GLY A 14 12.19 -1.18 -0.44
C GLY A 14 10.70 -0.94 -0.66
N PHE A 15 10.06 -0.12 0.19
CA PHE A 15 8.64 0.22 0.03
C PHE A 15 8.38 1.10 -1.20
N GLY A 16 9.31 1.98 -1.56
CA GLY A 16 9.23 2.78 -2.78
C GLY A 16 9.28 1.90 -4.03
N LEU A 17 10.21 0.95 -4.10
CA LEU A 17 10.29 -0.03 -5.18
C LEU A 17 9.03 -0.90 -5.24
N LEU A 18 8.50 -1.33 -4.08
CA LEU A 18 7.23 -2.05 -4.01
C LEU A 18 6.10 -1.23 -4.65
N GLY A 19 6.00 0.07 -4.34
CA GLY A 19 5.01 0.96 -4.94
C GLY A 19 5.19 1.14 -6.45
N ILE A 20 6.44 1.26 -6.92
CA ILE A 20 6.76 1.33 -8.36
C ILE A 20 6.34 0.03 -9.06
N PHE A 21 6.64 -1.13 -8.49
CA PHE A 21 6.22 -2.42 -9.06
C PHE A 21 4.71 -2.61 -9.03
N HIS A 22 3.98 -2.09 -8.03
CA HIS A 22 2.52 -2.06 -8.05
C HIS A 22 2.00 -1.31 -9.27
N LYS A 23 2.65 -0.19 -9.64
CA LYS A 23 2.28 0.56 -10.85
C LYS A 23 2.60 -0.20 -12.13
N VAL A 24 3.74 -0.91 -12.19
CA VAL A 24 4.06 -1.81 -13.32
C VAL A 24 3.07 -2.97 -13.43
N ALA A 25 2.53 -3.41 -12.30
CA ALA A 25 1.52 -4.45 -12.20
C ALA A 25 0.10 -3.98 -12.59
N ASP A 26 -0.15 -2.66 -12.61
CA ASP A 26 -1.42 -2.07 -13.06
C ASP A 26 -1.51 -2.12 -14.59
N HIS A 27 -1.69 -3.34 -15.10
CA HIS A 27 -1.79 -3.65 -16.51
C HIS A 27 -3.01 -4.56 -16.75
N PRO A 28 -3.76 -4.37 -17.86
CA PRO A 28 -4.98 -5.14 -18.14
C PRO A 28 -4.80 -6.66 -18.11
N ALA A 29 -3.58 -7.15 -18.43
CA ALA A 29 -3.27 -8.58 -18.38
C ALA A 29 -2.96 -9.11 -16.96
N CYS A 30 -2.99 -8.28 -15.93
CA CYS A 30 -2.64 -8.64 -14.56
C CYS A 30 -3.87 -8.56 -13.66
N ARG A 31 -4.10 -9.61 -12.88
CA ARG A 31 -5.20 -9.67 -11.91
C ARG A 31 -4.72 -9.19 -10.54
N PRO A 32 -5.24 -8.09 -9.97
CA PRO A 32 -4.72 -7.50 -8.73
C PRO A 32 -4.71 -8.47 -7.54
N ARG A 33 -5.76 -9.29 -7.39
CA ARG A 33 -5.83 -10.29 -6.32
C ARG A 33 -4.79 -11.41 -6.48
N MET A 34 -4.55 -11.86 -7.73
CA MET A 34 -3.53 -12.86 -8.02
C MET A 34 -2.14 -12.33 -7.70
N ILE A 35 -1.83 -11.10 -8.11
CA ILE A 35 -0.55 -10.44 -7.79
C ILE A 35 -0.34 -10.33 -6.29
N THR A 36 -1.37 -9.93 -5.52
CA THR A 36 -1.27 -9.84 -4.05
C THR A 36 -1.00 -11.21 -3.43
N MET A 37 -1.69 -12.25 -3.86
CA MET A 37 -1.46 -13.62 -3.39
C MET A 37 -0.03 -14.09 -3.70
N LEU A 38 0.42 -13.91 -4.93
CA LEU A 38 1.77 -14.29 -5.38
C LEU A 38 2.86 -13.47 -4.66
N LEU A 39 2.64 -12.18 -4.39
CA LEU A 39 3.55 -11.35 -3.57
C LEU A 39 3.74 -11.97 -2.18
N LEU A 40 2.64 -12.32 -1.52
CA LEU A 40 2.69 -12.93 -0.18
C LEU A 40 3.34 -14.33 -0.23
N MET A 41 3.09 -15.10 -1.28
CA MET A 41 3.76 -16.38 -1.51
C MET A 41 5.28 -16.20 -1.68
N TRP A 42 5.72 -15.27 -2.53
CA TRP A 42 7.14 -14.97 -2.69
C TRP A 42 7.77 -14.41 -1.42
N GLY A 43 7.04 -13.57 -0.69
CA GLY A 43 7.47 -13.10 0.64
C GLY A 43 7.73 -14.27 1.59
N THR A 44 6.85 -15.28 1.61
CA THR A 44 7.03 -16.51 2.41
C THR A 44 8.26 -17.29 1.95
N VAL A 45 8.43 -17.46 0.64
CA VAL A 45 9.57 -18.21 0.07
C VAL A 45 10.89 -17.50 0.41
N PHE A 46 11.00 -16.20 0.21
CA PHE A 46 12.25 -15.47 0.44
C PHE A 46 12.60 -15.39 1.92
N THR A 47 11.62 -15.08 2.80
CA THR A 47 11.88 -15.04 4.24
C THR A 47 12.14 -16.44 4.81
N GLY A 48 11.41 -17.45 4.34
CA GLY A 48 11.61 -18.84 4.76
C GLY A 48 12.95 -19.41 4.29
N ALA A 49 13.34 -19.17 3.04
CA ALA A 49 14.63 -19.57 2.52
C ALA A 49 15.78 -18.91 3.29
N TYR A 50 15.68 -17.59 3.55
CA TYR A 50 16.72 -16.90 4.32
C TYR A 50 16.80 -17.44 5.76
N ALA A 51 15.67 -17.59 6.44
CA ALA A 51 15.64 -18.12 7.80
C ALA A 51 16.21 -19.56 7.88
N ALA A 52 15.88 -20.40 6.91
CA ALA A 52 16.35 -21.78 6.90
C ALA A 52 17.85 -21.94 6.57
N LEU A 53 18.38 -21.09 5.69
CA LEU A 53 19.73 -21.25 5.15
C LEU A 53 20.78 -20.37 5.86
N PHE A 54 20.40 -19.20 6.35
CA PHE A 54 21.34 -18.18 6.85
C PHE A 54 21.10 -17.75 8.31
N ASP A 55 19.91 -18.01 8.88
CA ASP A 55 19.68 -17.72 10.30
C ASP A 55 20.02 -18.95 11.13
N SER A 56 20.88 -18.76 12.12
CA SER A 56 21.29 -19.85 13.06
C SER A 56 20.13 -20.46 13.83
N ARG A 57 18.99 -19.74 13.95
CA ARG A 57 17.76 -20.21 14.58
C ARG A 57 16.86 -21.02 13.64
N GLY A 58 17.17 -20.99 12.34
CA GLY A 58 16.34 -21.62 11.31
C GLY A 58 14.91 -21.07 11.33
N LEU A 59 13.94 -21.97 11.27
CA LEU A 59 12.51 -21.62 11.35
C LEU A 59 11.94 -21.63 12.77
N HIS A 60 12.78 -21.86 13.79
CA HIS A 60 12.34 -21.92 15.17
C HIS A 60 12.15 -20.50 15.75
N ALA A 61 10.99 -20.27 16.37
CA ALA A 61 10.71 -19.02 17.08
C ALA A 61 9.77 -19.29 18.26
N PRO A 62 9.81 -18.42 19.29
CA PRO A 62 8.87 -18.48 20.41
C PRO A 62 7.42 -18.42 19.91
N GLY A 63 6.51 -19.18 20.54
CA GLY A 63 5.11 -19.25 20.15
C GLY A 63 4.43 -17.88 20.07
N LYS A 64 4.78 -16.94 20.95
CA LYS A 64 4.29 -15.55 20.91
C LYS A 64 4.63 -14.83 19.58
N VAL A 65 5.82 -15.06 19.01
CA VAL A 65 6.24 -14.47 17.73
C VAL A 65 5.45 -15.08 16.58
N LEU A 66 5.24 -16.40 16.60
CA LEU A 66 4.46 -17.11 15.58
C LEU A 66 2.99 -16.65 15.58
N VAL A 67 2.36 -16.58 16.76
CA VAL A 67 0.97 -16.12 16.89
C VAL A 67 0.85 -14.67 16.43
N MET A 68 1.78 -13.80 16.83
CA MET A 68 1.78 -12.41 16.40
C MET A 68 1.97 -12.27 14.90
N GLY A 69 2.86 -13.06 14.27
CA GLY A 69 3.03 -13.12 12.83
C GLY A 69 1.75 -13.56 12.10
N ALA A 70 1.08 -14.60 12.61
CA ALA A 70 -0.18 -15.09 12.04
C ALA A 70 -1.29 -14.04 12.13
N VAL A 71 -1.45 -13.39 13.29
CA VAL A 71 -2.44 -12.31 13.48
C VAL A 71 -2.13 -11.12 12.54
N ALA A 72 -0.88 -10.71 12.46
CA ALA A 72 -0.47 -9.62 11.57
C ALA A 72 -0.71 -9.96 10.10
N GLY A 73 -0.44 -11.20 9.68
CA GLY A 73 -0.70 -11.68 8.32
C GLY A 73 -2.18 -11.71 7.98
N PHE A 74 -3.01 -12.19 8.91
CA PHE A 74 -4.47 -12.14 8.78
C PHE A 74 -4.97 -10.70 8.66
N MET A 75 -4.52 -9.79 9.56
CA MET A 75 -4.89 -8.38 9.53
C MET A 75 -4.48 -7.68 8.22
N SER A 76 -3.25 -7.91 7.75
CA SER A 76 -2.78 -7.37 6.47
C SER A 76 -3.65 -7.82 5.31
N SER A 77 -4.00 -9.11 5.25
CA SER A 77 -4.83 -9.65 4.18
C SER A 77 -6.25 -9.13 4.25
N MET A 78 -6.83 -9.02 5.45
CA MET A 78 -8.15 -8.42 5.65
C MET A 78 -8.16 -6.95 5.25
N ALA A 79 -7.09 -6.20 5.57
CA ALA A 79 -6.94 -4.82 5.13
C ALA A 79 -6.95 -4.69 3.60
N LEU A 80 -6.17 -5.51 2.89
CA LEU A 80 -6.13 -5.52 1.43
C LEU A 80 -7.48 -5.91 0.82
N PHE A 81 -8.15 -6.91 1.39
CA PHE A 81 -9.46 -7.35 0.92
C PHE A 81 -10.52 -6.25 1.13
N ALA A 82 -10.59 -5.66 2.32
CA ALA A 82 -11.51 -4.58 2.65
C ALA A 82 -11.25 -3.33 1.80
N PHE A 83 -9.97 -2.98 1.57
CA PHE A 83 -9.59 -1.90 0.68
C PHE A 83 -10.08 -2.14 -0.75
N GLN A 84 -9.81 -3.32 -1.33
CA GLN A 84 -10.27 -3.67 -2.67
C GLN A 84 -11.80 -3.66 -2.77
N ALA A 85 -12.50 -4.15 -1.74
CA ALA A 85 -13.96 -4.09 -1.68
C ALA A 85 -14.48 -2.65 -1.60
N SER A 86 -13.82 -1.77 -0.84
CA SER A 86 -14.20 -0.37 -0.70
C SER A 86 -14.15 0.41 -2.02
N LEU A 87 -13.23 0.04 -2.93
CA LEU A 87 -13.08 0.68 -4.24
C LEU A 87 -14.32 0.51 -5.13
N ARG A 88 -15.18 -0.47 -4.85
CA ARG A 88 -16.47 -0.65 -5.58
C ARG A 88 -17.51 0.39 -5.18
N PHE A 89 -17.39 1.01 -4.01
CA PHE A 89 -18.38 1.87 -3.40
C PHE A 89 -17.93 3.32 -3.24
N GLY A 90 -16.65 3.62 -3.46
CA GLY A 90 -16.08 4.94 -3.25
C GLY A 90 -15.05 5.35 -4.28
N LYS A 91 -14.66 6.63 -4.24
CA LYS A 91 -13.61 7.15 -5.12
C LYS A 91 -12.26 6.58 -4.72
N ILE A 92 -11.50 6.09 -5.70
CA ILE A 92 -10.17 5.50 -5.49
C ILE A 92 -9.20 6.48 -4.81
N SER A 93 -9.25 7.76 -5.18
CA SER A 93 -8.37 8.80 -4.61
C SER A 93 -8.57 9.00 -3.11
N THR A 94 -9.84 9.00 -2.65
CA THR A 94 -10.16 9.15 -1.22
C THR A 94 -9.79 7.89 -0.44
N SER A 95 -10.08 6.70 -1.01
CA SER A 95 -9.72 5.43 -0.39
C SER A 95 -8.20 5.27 -0.27
N TRP A 96 -7.44 5.71 -1.29
CA TRP A 96 -5.99 5.68 -1.27
C TRP A 96 -5.39 6.62 -0.21
N LEU A 97 -5.97 7.81 -0.03
CA LEU A 97 -5.56 8.70 1.05
C LEU A 97 -5.75 8.06 2.42
N VAL A 98 -6.94 7.52 2.68
CA VAL A 98 -7.26 6.94 3.99
C VAL A 98 -6.33 5.77 4.31
N ILE A 99 -6.07 4.86 3.34
CA ILE A 99 -5.18 3.72 3.58
C ILE A 99 -3.73 4.16 3.86
N ASN A 100 -3.25 5.23 3.21
CA ASN A 100 -1.90 5.74 3.48
C ASN A 100 -1.78 6.43 4.85
N LEU A 101 -2.88 6.99 5.38
CA LEU A 101 -2.91 7.55 6.73
C LEU A 101 -2.84 6.49 7.84
N CYS A 102 -2.97 5.18 7.52
CA CYS A 102 -2.87 4.10 8.51
C CYS A 102 -1.52 4.09 9.25
N VAL A 103 -0.47 4.71 8.68
CA VAL A 103 0.83 4.91 9.34
C VAL A 103 0.71 5.66 10.67
N SER A 104 -0.37 6.43 10.86
CA SER A 104 -0.66 7.09 12.14
C SER A 104 -0.91 6.10 13.28
N VAL A 105 -1.42 4.91 13.01
CA VAL A 105 -1.72 3.90 14.04
C VAL A 105 -0.46 3.41 14.76
N PRO A 106 0.57 2.86 14.08
CA PRO A 106 1.81 2.45 14.74
C PRO A 106 2.58 3.62 15.33
N MET A 107 2.49 4.81 14.74
CA MET A 107 3.11 6.02 15.29
C MET A 107 2.46 6.43 16.61
N LEU A 108 1.11 6.50 16.66
CA LEU A 108 0.38 6.80 17.88
C LEU A 108 0.60 5.73 18.96
N LEU A 109 0.65 4.45 18.58
CA LEU A 109 0.97 3.36 19.49
C LEU A 109 2.36 3.56 20.11
N SER A 110 3.36 3.94 19.33
CA SER A 110 4.72 4.24 19.81
C SER A 110 4.73 5.37 20.83
N ILE A 111 3.95 6.43 20.61
CA ILE A 111 3.87 7.58 21.50
C ILE A 111 3.05 7.26 22.76
N LEU A 112 1.83 6.73 22.59
CA LEU A 112 0.86 6.61 23.68
C LEU A 112 1.09 5.37 24.56
N VAL A 113 1.51 4.25 23.97
CA VAL A 113 1.70 2.98 24.68
C VAL A 113 3.14 2.81 25.15
N TYR A 114 4.11 3.11 24.28
CA TYR A 114 5.53 2.96 24.60
C TYR A 114 6.20 4.23 25.13
N GLY A 115 5.45 5.33 25.29
CA GLY A 115 5.92 6.55 25.94
C GLY A 115 7.05 7.25 25.21
N GLU A 116 7.14 7.11 23.87
CA GLU A 116 8.17 7.78 23.09
C GLU A 116 8.03 9.29 23.20
N LYS A 117 9.11 9.98 23.56
CA LYS A 117 9.13 11.45 23.68
C LYS A 117 9.13 12.08 22.29
N VAL A 118 8.13 12.90 22.03
CA VAL A 118 8.02 13.69 20.81
C VAL A 118 8.50 15.09 21.10
N THR A 119 9.64 15.50 20.53
CA THR A 119 10.10 16.89 20.59
C THR A 119 9.20 17.75 19.67
N VAL A 120 9.22 19.08 19.91
CA VAL A 120 8.47 20.01 19.05
C VAL A 120 8.87 19.86 17.57
N GLY A 121 10.17 19.70 17.30
CA GLY A 121 10.68 19.47 15.94
C GLY A 121 10.11 18.21 15.29
N LYS A 122 10.09 17.08 16.03
CA LYS A 122 9.45 15.84 15.55
C LYS A 122 7.95 16.01 15.29
N GLY A 123 7.25 16.72 16.18
CA GLY A 123 5.83 17.06 16.01
C GLY A 123 5.58 17.83 14.71
N VAL A 124 6.39 18.85 14.43
CA VAL A 124 6.34 19.62 13.18
C VAL A 124 6.62 18.72 11.98
N GLY A 125 7.68 17.90 12.03
CA GLY A 125 8.01 16.97 10.94
C GLY A 125 6.87 15.99 10.64
N ILE A 126 6.22 15.44 11.65
CA ILE A 126 5.05 14.56 11.51
C ILE A 126 3.90 15.30 10.81
N LEU A 127 3.57 16.51 11.25
CA LEU A 127 2.51 17.33 10.62
C LEU A 127 2.86 17.65 9.15
N MET A 128 4.11 17.92 8.84
CA MET A 128 4.58 18.14 7.48
C MET A 128 4.41 16.87 6.60
N VAL A 129 4.68 15.67 7.12
CA VAL A 129 4.43 14.40 6.38
C VAL A 129 2.95 14.27 6.01
N PHE A 130 2.05 14.49 6.98
CA PHE A 130 0.62 14.42 6.70
C PHE A 130 0.18 15.52 5.72
N GLY A 131 0.68 16.75 5.87
CA GLY A 131 0.42 17.85 4.94
C GLY A 131 0.88 17.51 3.52
N ALA A 132 2.07 16.91 3.37
CA ALA A 132 2.58 16.47 2.07
C ALA A 132 1.70 15.37 1.43
N ILE A 133 1.24 14.39 2.22
CA ILE A 133 0.32 13.35 1.73
C ILE A 133 -0.99 13.97 1.23
N VAL A 134 -1.55 14.95 1.96
CA VAL A 134 -2.77 15.67 1.55
C VAL A 134 -2.54 16.46 0.25
N LEU A 135 -1.40 17.14 0.10
CA LEU A 135 -1.05 17.86 -1.12
C LEU A 135 -0.93 16.94 -2.33
N LEU A 136 -0.25 15.79 -2.17
CA LEU A 136 -0.11 14.78 -3.22
C LEU A 136 -1.46 14.15 -3.60
N TRP A 137 -2.32 13.92 -2.61
CA TRP A 137 -3.68 13.45 -2.88
C TRP A 137 -4.50 14.50 -3.65
N TRP A 138 -4.39 15.78 -3.28
CA TRP A 138 -5.09 16.87 -3.97
C TRP A 138 -4.66 17.01 -5.43
N ASP A 139 -3.35 16.86 -5.69
CA ASP A 139 -2.79 16.81 -7.04
C ASP A 139 -3.45 15.70 -7.87
N LYS A 140 -3.42 14.47 -7.35
CA LYS A 140 -4.02 13.32 -8.03
C LYS A 140 -5.53 13.45 -8.24
N LYS A 141 -6.24 14.06 -7.28
CA LYS A 141 -7.68 14.31 -7.43
C LYS A 141 -7.98 15.25 -8.58
N ARG A 142 -7.21 16.33 -8.73
CA ARG A 142 -7.36 17.30 -9.83
C ARG A 142 -7.10 16.67 -11.20
N ASP A 143 -6.13 15.78 -11.30
CA ASP A 143 -5.85 15.08 -12.56
C ASP A 143 -6.99 14.16 -12.98
N LEU A 144 -7.59 13.45 -12.02
CA LEU A 144 -8.75 12.62 -12.28
C LEU A 144 -9.97 13.43 -12.71
N GLU A 145 -10.19 14.59 -12.12
CA GLU A 145 -11.29 15.50 -12.47
C GLU A 145 -11.09 16.07 -13.88
N ARG A 146 -9.87 16.45 -14.27
CA ARG A 146 -9.53 16.91 -15.63
C ARG A 146 -9.74 15.80 -16.66
N SER A 147 -9.20 14.61 -16.42
CA SER A 147 -9.35 13.47 -17.33
C SER A 147 -10.81 13.03 -17.49
N GLY A 148 -11.64 13.21 -16.45
CA GLY A 148 -13.09 12.98 -16.51
C GLY A 148 -13.82 14.03 -17.36
N ALA A 149 -13.44 15.30 -17.22
CA ALA A 149 -14.01 16.39 -18.00
C ALA A 149 -13.66 16.28 -19.50
N ASP A 150 -12.40 15.93 -19.82
CA ASP A 150 -11.94 15.74 -21.20
C ASP A 150 -12.70 14.59 -21.89
N ARG A 151 -12.98 13.49 -21.18
CA ARG A 151 -13.79 12.38 -21.70
C ARG A 151 -15.25 12.74 -21.89
N ALA A 152 -15.82 13.55 -21.00
CA ALA A 152 -17.20 14.04 -21.14
C ALA A 152 -17.34 15.03 -22.31
N GLY A 153 -16.34 15.92 -22.53
CA GLY A 153 -16.29 16.84 -23.66
C GLY A 153 -16.17 16.11 -25.00
N ALA A 154 -15.28 15.11 -25.09
CA ALA A 154 -15.10 14.29 -26.28
C ALA A 154 -16.33 13.42 -26.64
N GLY A 155 -17.15 13.06 -25.64
CA GLY A 155 -18.43 12.38 -25.84
C GLY A 155 -19.50 13.28 -26.44
N SER A 156 -19.48 14.58 -26.12
CA SER A 156 -20.45 15.56 -26.62
C SER A 156 -20.22 15.93 -28.11
N GLU A 157 -18.96 15.98 -28.56
CA GLU A 157 -18.63 16.25 -29.96
C GLU A 157 -18.95 15.09 -30.94
N ARG A 158 -19.09 13.86 -30.43
CA ARG A 158 -19.42 12.70 -31.25
C ARG A 158 -20.91 12.52 -31.56
N THR A 159 -21.80 13.34 -31.01
CA THR A 159 -23.25 13.18 -31.14
C THR A 159 -23.84 13.93 -32.36
N GLU A 160 -23.02 14.66 -33.12
CA GLU A 160 -23.49 15.37 -34.36
C GLU A 160 -23.08 14.71 -35.67
N ILE A 161 -22.66 13.46 -35.71
CA ILE A 161 -22.48 12.75 -36.96
C ILE A 161 -23.75 11.96 -37.24
N MET A 162 -24.53 12.44 -38.23
CA MET A 162 -25.72 11.83 -38.80
C MET A 162 -25.55 10.32 -39.02
N PRO A 163 -26.55 9.48 -38.68
CA PRO A 163 -26.43 8.05 -38.89
C PRO A 163 -26.48 7.70 -40.35
N ALA A 164 -25.42 7.09 -40.88
CA ALA A 164 -25.47 6.36 -42.12
C ALA A 164 -26.36 5.11 -41.95
N PRO A 165 -27.13 4.69 -42.99
CA PRO A 165 -28.04 3.56 -42.90
C PRO A 165 -27.27 2.26 -42.62
N ALA A 166 -27.73 1.52 -41.62
CA ALA A 166 -27.13 0.26 -41.16
C ALA A 166 -27.28 -0.83 -42.23
N PRO A 167 -26.25 -1.66 -42.46
CA PRO A 167 -26.42 -2.95 -43.14
C PRO A 167 -27.04 -3.96 -42.16
N PRO A 168 -27.87 -4.89 -42.65
CA PRO A 168 -28.49 -5.91 -41.82
C PRO A 168 -27.45 -6.95 -41.35
N ASP A 169 -27.66 -7.49 -40.15
CA ASP A 169 -27.05 -8.70 -39.61
C ASP A 169 -25.56 -8.67 -39.19
N VAL A 170 -25.27 -7.98 -38.08
CA VAL A 170 -24.19 -8.41 -37.19
C VAL A 170 -24.66 -8.24 -35.71
N GLU A 171 -24.87 -9.35 -35.06
CA GLU A 171 -25.12 -9.44 -33.62
C GLU A 171 -23.85 -9.07 -32.87
N VAL A 172 -23.75 -7.84 -32.35
CA VAL A 172 -22.64 -7.41 -31.48
C VAL A 172 -23.04 -7.68 -30.04
N GLN A 173 -22.68 -8.85 -29.56
CA GLN A 173 -22.66 -9.12 -28.10
C GLN A 173 -21.54 -8.33 -27.46
N GLY A 174 -21.89 -7.48 -26.47
CA GLY A 174 -20.95 -7.00 -25.47
C GLY A 174 -20.68 -5.50 -25.37
N SER A 175 -21.69 -4.64 -25.50
CA SER A 175 -21.61 -3.31 -24.91
C SER A 175 -22.11 -3.39 -23.46
N VAL A 176 -21.21 -3.26 -22.48
CA VAL A 176 -21.60 -3.04 -21.08
C VAL A 176 -22.28 -1.67 -21.04
N ALA A 177 -23.61 -1.66 -21.12
CA ALA A 177 -24.41 -0.49 -20.84
C ALA A 177 -24.09 -0.04 -19.41
N VAL A 178 -23.61 1.20 -19.26
CA VAL A 178 -23.60 1.89 -17.98
C VAL A 178 -25.07 2.12 -17.63
N VAL A 179 -25.64 1.17 -16.93
CA VAL A 179 -26.98 1.30 -16.37
C VAL A 179 -26.86 2.32 -15.24
N ASP A 180 -27.48 3.47 -15.40
CA ASP A 180 -27.66 4.43 -14.32
C ASP A 180 -28.42 3.72 -13.18
N ALA A 181 -27.67 3.33 -12.14
CA ALA A 181 -28.23 2.66 -10.98
C ALA A 181 -29.19 3.64 -10.26
N PRO A 182 -30.41 3.20 -9.87
CA PRO A 182 -31.39 4.05 -9.21
C PRO A 182 -30.81 4.65 -7.93
N ALA A 183 -31.16 5.89 -7.60
CA ALA A 183 -30.63 6.70 -6.51
C ALA A 183 -30.60 5.99 -5.13
N ALA A 184 -31.51 5.06 -4.90
CA ALA A 184 -31.57 4.25 -3.69
C ALA A 184 -30.40 3.25 -3.59
N VAL A 185 -29.94 2.69 -4.71
CA VAL A 185 -28.76 1.79 -4.77
C VAL A 185 -27.48 2.57 -4.50
N THR A 186 -27.43 3.84 -4.94
CA THR A 186 -26.28 4.72 -4.69
C THR A 186 -26.14 5.13 -3.22
N MET A 187 -27.24 5.29 -2.47
CA MET A 187 -27.20 5.60 -1.03
C MET A 187 -26.75 4.38 -0.20
N ALA A 188 -27.29 3.20 -0.46
CA ALA A 188 -26.88 1.96 0.22
C ALA A 188 -25.41 1.60 -0.11
N ALA A 189 -24.97 1.81 -1.34
CA ALA A 189 -23.59 1.61 -1.77
C ALA A 189 -22.62 2.59 -1.07
N ARG A 190 -22.98 3.87 -0.93
CA ARG A 190 -22.19 4.86 -0.18
C ARG A 190 -22.08 4.51 1.30
N SER A 191 -23.08 3.87 1.90
CA SER A 191 -23.04 3.46 3.31
C SER A 191 -22.00 2.38 3.60
N LEU A 192 -21.66 1.52 2.63
CA LEU A 192 -20.69 0.43 2.79
C LEU A 192 -19.23 0.87 2.58
N TRP A 193 -19.00 1.97 1.86
CA TRP A 193 -17.63 2.46 1.63
C TRP A 193 -16.91 2.82 2.93
N LEU A 194 -17.57 3.57 3.81
CA LEU A 194 -16.96 4.06 5.05
C LEU A 194 -16.53 2.92 6.00
N PRO A 195 -17.38 1.94 6.37
CA PRO A 195 -16.98 0.85 7.24
C PRO A 195 -15.88 -0.02 6.61
N LEU A 196 -15.90 -0.26 5.30
CA LEU A 196 -14.87 -1.05 4.63
C LEU A 196 -13.51 -0.34 4.63
N ILE A 197 -13.48 0.96 4.33
CA ILE A 197 -12.21 1.71 4.31
C ILE A 197 -11.66 1.93 5.72
N LEU A 198 -12.52 2.12 6.73
CA LEU A 198 -12.10 2.19 8.14
C LEU A 198 -11.56 0.85 8.63
N LEU A 199 -12.20 -0.26 8.24
CA LEU A 199 -11.68 -1.60 8.53
C LEU A 199 -10.30 -1.80 7.89
N ALA A 200 -10.13 -1.42 6.63
CA ALA A 200 -8.86 -1.49 5.94
C ALA A 200 -7.79 -0.64 6.64
N PHE A 201 -8.12 0.59 7.02
CA PHE A 201 -7.24 1.50 7.73
C PHE A 201 -6.77 0.92 9.07
N LEU A 202 -7.71 0.47 9.91
CA LEU A 202 -7.40 -0.09 11.23
C LEU A 202 -6.62 -1.40 11.11
N ALA A 203 -7.06 -2.32 10.26
CA ALA A 203 -6.41 -3.61 10.09
C ALA A 203 -4.98 -3.46 9.55
N ASN A 204 -4.74 -2.56 8.58
CA ASN A 204 -3.41 -2.28 8.06
C ASN A 204 -2.52 -1.58 9.11
N GLY A 205 -3.08 -0.62 9.85
CA GLY A 205 -2.38 0.06 10.93
C GLY A 205 -1.99 -0.89 12.07
N LEU A 206 -2.88 -1.78 12.49
CA LEU A 206 -2.60 -2.81 13.49
C LEU A 206 -1.56 -3.82 13.01
N ALA A 207 -1.65 -4.25 11.75
CA ALA A 207 -0.63 -5.11 11.14
C ALA A 207 0.75 -4.44 11.14
N ALA A 208 0.84 -3.16 10.78
CA ALA A 208 2.09 -2.39 10.85
C ALA A 208 2.57 -2.20 12.30
N SER A 209 1.66 -2.02 13.26
CA SER A 209 2.00 -1.90 14.69
C SER A 209 2.66 -3.15 15.26
N SER A 210 2.38 -4.32 14.71
CA SER A 210 2.99 -5.59 15.16
C SER A 210 4.51 -5.59 15.06
N GLN A 211 5.09 -4.81 14.15
CA GLN A 211 6.54 -4.64 14.02
C GLN A 211 7.15 -3.97 15.26
N LYS A 212 6.49 -2.92 15.76
CA LYS A 212 6.94 -2.25 17.01
C LYS A 212 6.75 -3.16 18.21
N VAL A 213 5.61 -3.82 18.31
CA VAL A 213 5.34 -4.80 19.37
C VAL A 213 6.39 -5.91 19.37
N LEU A 214 6.78 -6.42 18.19
CA LEU A 214 7.82 -7.44 18.06
C LEU A 214 9.13 -6.99 18.67
N VAL A 215 9.56 -5.77 18.36
CA VAL A 215 10.83 -5.20 18.88
C VAL A 215 10.75 -4.96 20.39
N GLU A 216 9.68 -4.34 20.88
CA GLU A 216 9.50 -4.03 22.30
C GLU A 216 9.40 -5.30 23.19
N TRP A 217 8.90 -6.39 22.62
CA TRP A 217 8.86 -7.69 23.31
C TRP A 217 10.17 -8.49 23.24
N GLY A 218 11.24 -7.88 22.74
CA GLY A 218 12.55 -8.52 22.55
C GLY A 218 12.57 -9.58 21.44
N GLY A 219 11.61 -9.52 20.53
CA GLY A 219 11.49 -10.45 19.41
C GLY A 219 12.18 -9.98 18.12
N GLY A 220 12.90 -8.85 18.14
CA GLY A 220 13.55 -8.28 16.96
C GLY A 220 14.52 -9.24 16.26
N ASP A 221 15.17 -10.12 17.05
CA ASP A 221 16.02 -11.18 16.51
C ASP A 221 15.27 -12.26 15.72
N TYR A 222 13.96 -12.38 15.92
CA TYR A 222 13.10 -13.33 15.22
C TYR A 222 12.32 -12.67 14.07
N ALA A 223 12.81 -11.55 13.54
CA ALA A 223 12.14 -10.81 12.49
C ALA A 223 11.88 -11.67 11.23
N TRP A 224 12.84 -12.54 10.86
CA TRP A 224 12.67 -13.42 9.71
C TRP A 224 11.55 -14.43 9.92
N GLN A 225 11.52 -15.12 11.06
CA GLN A 225 10.49 -16.10 11.42
C GLN A 225 9.11 -15.45 11.54
N PHE A 226 9.04 -14.25 12.12
CA PHE A 226 7.83 -13.44 12.19
C PHE A 226 7.27 -13.19 10.79
N TYR A 227 8.11 -12.77 9.84
CA TYR A 227 7.66 -12.50 8.48
C TYR A 227 7.36 -13.75 7.67
N VAL A 228 8.04 -14.88 7.90
CA VAL A 228 7.63 -16.16 7.33
C VAL A 228 6.16 -16.44 7.64
N VAL A 229 5.80 -16.34 8.92
CA VAL A 229 4.44 -16.63 9.37
C VAL A 229 3.46 -15.57 8.89
N LEU A 230 3.83 -14.28 8.92
CA LEU A 230 3.00 -13.19 8.43
C LEU A 230 2.64 -13.37 6.96
N TYR A 231 3.63 -13.58 6.11
CA TYR A 231 3.42 -13.77 4.68
C TYR A 231 2.66 -15.07 4.38
N ALA A 232 2.96 -16.18 5.08
CA ALA A 232 2.28 -17.45 4.91
C ALA A 232 0.81 -17.36 5.31
N ALA A 233 0.50 -16.80 6.48
CA ALA A 233 -0.88 -16.61 6.92
C ALA A 233 -1.65 -15.71 5.95
N GLY A 234 -1.04 -14.61 5.51
CA GLY A 234 -1.62 -13.72 4.52
C GLY A 234 -1.86 -14.42 3.18
N CYS A 235 -0.90 -15.22 2.72
CA CYS A 235 -1.02 -16.01 1.49
C CYS A 235 -2.20 -16.99 1.57
N LEU A 236 -2.36 -17.69 2.69
CA LEU A 236 -3.47 -18.63 2.90
C LEU A 236 -4.83 -17.91 2.83
N VAL A 237 -4.97 -16.75 3.47
CA VAL A 237 -6.19 -15.95 3.41
C VAL A 237 -6.49 -15.52 1.98
N MET A 238 -5.48 -15.02 1.26
CA MET A 238 -5.66 -14.59 -0.13
C MET A 238 -5.88 -15.76 -1.09
N ALA A 239 -5.29 -16.91 -0.83
CA ALA A 239 -5.55 -18.14 -1.59
C ALA A 239 -7.00 -18.60 -1.42
N ALA A 240 -7.52 -18.59 -0.20
CA ALA A 240 -8.93 -18.88 0.06
C ALA A 240 -9.87 -17.90 -0.66
N ALA A 241 -9.54 -16.59 -0.64
CA ALA A 241 -10.31 -15.56 -1.34
C ALA A 241 -10.23 -15.69 -2.88
N ASN A 242 -9.17 -16.31 -3.40
CA ASN A 242 -8.96 -16.56 -4.84
C ASN A 242 -9.42 -17.96 -5.29
N ALA A 243 -9.85 -18.84 -4.39
CA ALA A 243 -10.22 -20.23 -4.72
C ALA A 243 -11.33 -20.35 -5.78
N MET A 244 -12.15 -19.29 -5.92
CA MET A 244 -13.21 -19.22 -6.95
C MET A 244 -12.76 -18.53 -8.25
N GLN A 245 -11.49 -18.09 -8.37
CA GLN A 245 -10.98 -17.48 -9.59
C GLN A 245 -10.35 -18.56 -10.49
N GLU A 246 -10.86 -18.69 -11.70
CA GLU A 246 -10.32 -19.61 -12.67
C GLU A 246 -9.06 -19.06 -13.36
N GLY A 247 -8.14 -19.97 -13.67
CA GLY A 247 -6.97 -19.75 -14.52
C GLY A 247 -5.63 -19.69 -13.78
N LYS A 248 -4.62 -20.24 -14.45
CA LYS A 248 -3.22 -20.22 -14.00
C LYS A 248 -2.65 -18.79 -14.00
N PRO A 249 -1.68 -18.49 -13.13
CA PRO A 249 -1.01 -17.18 -13.14
C PRO A 249 -0.20 -16.99 -14.43
N HIS A 250 -0.26 -15.79 -15.00
CA HIS A 250 0.54 -15.42 -16.15
C HIS A 250 2.01 -15.19 -15.76
N ARG A 251 2.94 -15.44 -16.69
CA ARG A 251 4.39 -15.22 -16.44
C ARG A 251 4.67 -13.80 -15.92
N ARG A 252 3.97 -12.79 -16.45
CA ARG A 252 4.13 -11.40 -16.02
C ARG A 252 3.68 -11.21 -14.56
N GLU A 253 2.56 -11.82 -14.15
CA GLU A 253 2.09 -11.77 -12.76
C GLU A 253 3.14 -12.40 -11.81
N VAL A 254 3.71 -13.55 -12.19
CA VAL A 254 4.73 -14.26 -11.40
C VAL A 254 6.01 -13.43 -11.24
N VAL A 255 6.54 -12.90 -12.33
CA VAL A 255 7.81 -12.13 -12.31
C VAL A 255 7.63 -10.82 -11.54
N THR A 256 6.56 -10.07 -11.83
CA THR A 256 6.31 -8.78 -11.14
C THR A 256 6.08 -9.00 -9.65
N SER A 257 5.29 -10.02 -9.27
CA SER A 257 5.04 -10.32 -7.86
C SER A 257 6.30 -10.83 -7.13
N ALA A 258 7.21 -11.52 -7.81
CA ALA A 258 8.50 -11.91 -7.23
C ALA A 258 9.36 -10.68 -6.90
N ALA A 259 9.46 -9.71 -7.83
CA ALA A 259 10.17 -8.45 -7.58
C ALA A 259 9.51 -7.66 -6.44
N MET A 260 8.17 -7.63 -6.39
CA MET A 260 7.41 -7.03 -5.29
C MET A 260 7.67 -7.75 -3.96
N GLY A 261 7.77 -9.08 -3.96
CA GLY A 261 8.09 -9.88 -2.78
C GLY A 261 9.46 -9.54 -2.22
N VAL A 262 10.50 -9.45 -3.06
CA VAL A 262 11.85 -9.03 -2.64
C VAL A 262 11.81 -7.62 -2.04
N ALA A 263 11.19 -6.66 -2.72
CA ALA A 263 11.09 -5.27 -2.27
C ALA A 263 10.33 -5.16 -0.92
N SER A 264 9.22 -5.90 -0.78
CA SER A 264 8.44 -5.97 0.45
C SER A 264 9.25 -6.56 1.61
N VAL A 265 9.93 -7.70 1.40
CA VAL A 265 10.76 -8.34 2.43
C VAL A 265 11.89 -7.41 2.86
N ALA A 266 12.62 -6.81 1.91
CA ALA A 266 13.70 -5.88 2.20
C ALA A 266 13.19 -4.68 3.03
N GLY A 267 12.10 -4.04 2.60
CA GLY A 267 11.49 -2.91 3.32
C GLY A 267 11.09 -3.28 4.75
N ASN A 268 10.42 -4.41 4.91
CA ASN A 268 9.89 -4.87 6.19
C ASN A 268 10.98 -5.32 7.18
N ILE A 269 12.00 -6.04 6.73
CA ILE A 269 13.12 -6.44 7.60
C ILE A 269 13.92 -5.22 8.02
N CYS A 270 14.18 -4.30 7.10
CA CYS A 270 14.93 -3.08 7.39
C CYS A 270 14.20 -2.19 8.42
N ILE A 271 12.86 -2.05 8.34
CA ILE A 271 12.13 -1.23 9.33
C ILE A 271 12.14 -1.89 10.72
N VAL A 272 11.98 -3.21 10.84
CA VAL A 272 12.06 -3.89 12.14
C VAL A 272 13.43 -3.69 12.76
N LYS A 273 14.49 -3.86 11.98
CA LYS A 273 15.87 -3.64 12.46
C LYS A 273 16.18 -2.16 12.75
N ALA A 274 15.50 -1.24 12.08
CA ALA A 274 15.58 0.19 12.40
C ALA A 274 14.88 0.51 13.72
N LEU A 275 13.70 -0.09 13.99
CA LEU A 275 12.91 0.12 15.21
C LEU A 275 13.64 -0.32 16.50
N GLU A 276 14.66 -1.17 16.38
CA GLU A 276 15.55 -1.50 17.52
C GLU A 276 16.43 -0.30 17.95
N ARG A 277 16.57 0.72 17.10
CA ARG A 277 17.53 1.83 17.26
C ARG A 277 16.93 3.23 17.09
N VAL A 278 15.78 3.32 16.45
CA VAL A 278 15.11 4.57 16.10
C VAL A 278 13.68 4.51 16.61
N PRO A 279 13.19 5.57 17.26
CA PRO A 279 11.82 5.65 17.75
C PRO A 279 10.80 5.41 16.60
N GLY A 280 9.72 4.69 16.90
CA GLY A 280 8.68 4.40 15.92
C GLY A 280 7.97 5.66 15.43
N SER A 281 7.87 6.69 16.28
CA SER A 281 7.37 8.02 15.93
C SER A 281 8.13 8.69 14.76
N VAL A 282 9.40 8.31 14.54
CA VAL A 282 10.23 8.76 13.41
C VAL A 282 10.29 7.68 12.34
N ALA A 283 10.46 6.42 12.72
CA ALA A 283 10.70 5.32 11.78
C ALA A 283 9.53 5.16 10.79
N TYR A 284 8.29 5.15 11.27
CA TYR A 284 7.13 4.95 10.42
C TYR A 284 6.87 6.08 9.42
N PRO A 285 6.86 7.38 9.82
CA PRO A 285 6.72 8.47 8.86
C PRO A 285 7.84 8.50 7.82
N VAL A 286 9.10 8.24 8.22
CA VAL A 286 10.24 8.24 7.29
C VAL A 286 10.14 7.08 6.31
N ALA A 287 9.93 5.85 6.76
CA ALA A 287 9.89 4.69 5.89
C ALA A 287 8.67 4.70 4.96
N ASN A 288 7.47 4.88 5.52
CA ASN A 288 6.23 4.82 4.72
C ASN A 288 5.92 6.14 4.01
N GLY A 289 6.05 7.29 4.71
CA GLY A 289 5.89 8.60 4.08
C GLY A 289 6.94 8.84 3.00
N GLY A 290 8.20 8.55 3.30
CA GLY A 290 9.32 8.67 2.36
C GLY A 290 9.15 7.81 1.11
N SER A 291 8.62 6.59 1.24
CA SER A 291 8.36 5.71 0.10
C SER A 291 7.36 6.29 -0.90
N LEU A 292 6.34 7.03 -0.43
CA LEU A 292 5.39 7.72 -1.30
C LEU A 292 6.08 8.76 -2.19
N PHE A 293 7.06 9.49 -1.66
CA PHE A 293 7.81 10.47 -2.47
C PHE A 293 8.65 9.79 -3.54
N LEU A 294 9.26 8.62 -3.24
CA LEU A 294 9.96 7.82 -4.26
C LEU A 294 9.02 7.37 -5.36
N VAL A 295 7.81 6.92 -5.02
CA VAL A 295 6.80 6.49 -6.00
C VAL A 295 6.37 7.65 -6.88
N VAL A 296 6.13 8.84 -6.29
CA VAL A 296 5.75 10.04 -7.06
C VAL A 296 6.91 10.50 -7.95
N LEU A 297 8.14 10.51 -7.42
CA LEU A 297 9.33 10.86 -8.21
C LEU A 297 9.52 9.91 -9.40
N ALA A 298 9.34 8.60 -9.19
CA ALA A 298 9.37 7.62 -10.27
C ALA A 298 8.20 7.84 -11.26
N GLY A 299 7.02 8.23 -10.78
CA GLY A 299 5.88 8.66 -11.60
C GLY A 299 6.27 9.74 -12.61
N VAL A 300 6.94 10.77 -12.12
CA VAL A 300 7.41 11.89 -12.96
C VAL A 300 8.54 11.46 -13.90
N LEU A 301 9.59 10.83 -13.38
CA LEU A 301 10.83 10.59 -14.12
C LEU A 301 10.73 9.39 -15.08
N ILE A 302 10.08 8.30 -14.64
CA ILE A 302 10.01 7.02 -15.37
C ILE A 302 8.74 6.96 -16.20
N PHE A 303 7.59 7.25 -15.56
CA PHE A 303 6.27 7.14 -16.20
C PHE A 303 5.82 8.44 -16.88
N LYS A 304 6.63 9.51 -16.79
CA LYS A 304 6.39 10.83 -17.42
C LYS A 304 5.01 11.40 -17.06
N GLU A 305 4.57 11.17 -15.82
CA GLU A 305 3.31 11.72 -15.34
C GLU A 305 3.40 13.23 -15.18
N HIS A 306 2.35 13.93 -15.59
CA HIS A 306 2.22 15.36 -15.31
C HIS A 306 1.92 15.54 -13.82
N VAL A 307 2.71 16.40 -13.16
CA VAL A 307 2.51 16.77 -11.76
C VAL A 307 2.14 18.24 -11.72
N ASN A 308 1.00 18.54 -11.14
CA ASN A 308 0.55 19.91 -10.93
C ASN A 308 1.40 20.61 -9.85
N PRO A 309 1.34 21.94 -9.73
CA PRO A 309 2.07 22.67 -8.70
C PRO A 309 1.81 22.19 -7.27
N ALA A 310 0.61 21.68 -6.98
CA ALA A 310 0.28 21.09 -5.68
C ALA A 310 1.09 19.81 -5.39
N GLY A 311 1.29 18.97 -6.40
CA GLY A 311 2.12 17.76 -6.29
C GLY A 311 3.60 18.10 -6.08
N ILE A 312 4.12 19.10 -6.79
CA ILE A 312 5.50 19.60 -6.60
C ILE A 312 5.66 20.11 -5.18
N ALA A 313 4.73 20.93 -4.69
CA ALA A 313 4.73 21.42 -3.31
C ALA A 313 4.69 20.26 -2.29
N GLY A 314 3.86 19.24 -2.54
CA GLY A 314 3.80 18.03 -1.73
C GLY A 314 5.13 17.28 -1.65
N ILE A 315 5.84 17.13 -2.76
CA ILE A 315 7.18 16.50 -2.81
C ILE A 315 8.18 17.32 -1.97
N ILE A 316 8.23 18.64 -2.17
CA ILE A 316 9.17 19.52 -1.46
C ILE A 316 8.91 19.47 0.05
N VAL A 317 7.64 19.63 0.47
CA VAL A 317 7.25 19.57 1.89
C VAL A 317 7.58 18.20 2.49
N GLY A 318 7.38 17.12 1.74
CA GLY A 318 7.69 15.77 2.20
C GLY A 318 9.18 15.51 2.38
N ILE A 319 10.02 15.96 1.47
CA ILE A 319 11.49 15.87 1.62
C ILE A 319 11.93 16.69 2.83
N ALA A 320 11.44 17.92 2.98
CA ALA A 320 11.73 18.76 4.14
C ALA A 320 11.27 18.10 5.46
N ALA A 321 10.10 17.46 5.47
CA ALA A 321 9.59 16.73 6.62
C ALA A 321 10.52 15.59 7.06
N ILE A 322 11.03 14.80 6.13
CA ILE A 322 11.99 13.71 6.41
C ILE A 322 13.27 14.29 7.02
N VAL A 323 13.80 15.38 6.46
CA VAL A 323 14.99 16.06 6.98
C VAL A 323 14.75 16.54 8.42
N VAL A 324 13.61 17.18 8.70
CA VAL A 324 13.24 17.63 10.04
C VAL A 324 13.14 16.46 11.03
N LEU A 325 12.50 15.35 10.63
CA LEU A 325 12.35 14.15 11.48
C LEU A 325 13.68 13.47 11.81
N VAL A 326 14.65 13.54 10.90
CA VAL A 326 15.96 12.92 11.10
C VAL A 326 16.88 13.82 11.95
N LEU A 327 16.76 15.14 11.83
CA LEU A 327 17.63 16.11 12.52
C LEU A 327 17.15 16.49 13.94
N CYS A 328 15.84 16.38 14.23
CA CYS A 328 15.20 16.72 15.52
C CYS A 328 14.85 15.49 16.36
#